data_03a18ab18cd16c057a4290b1ec6fa622
#
_entry.id   03a18ab18cd16c057a4290b1ec6fa622
#
_cell.length_a   1.000
_cell.length_b   1.000
_cell.length_c   1.000
_cell.angle_alpha   90.00
_cell.angle_beta   90.00
_cell.angle_gamma   90.00
#
_symmetry.space_group_name_H-M   'P 1'
#
loop_
_entity.id
_entity.type
_entity.pdbx_description
1 polymer ?
#
loop_
_entity_poly.entity_id
_entity_poly.type
_entity_poly.pdbx_seq_one_letter_code
_entity_poly.pdbx_strand_id
1 'polypeptide(L)'
;YEARPSFTFEKAVDTYNHLLSAAEAATWTLSEIEEHAASKEEPQGELGIAYASLRHREWLSWQERRMQQRNKWREFFESFDVVLLPVTLTEAIRHDHSSPFTGRTVQVDEQKRPYTDQLKWVGLTGVSWLPSTVVPVGQIDSKPVGVQIAGPFLEDRTTLAAGRFLQEALGGFQRPHGF
;
A
#
# COMPACT_ATOMS: atom_id res chain seq x y z
N TYR A 1 7.26 15.97 13.63
CA TYR A 1 7.21 16.86 12.47
C TYR A 1 6.34 16.23 11.40
N GLU A 2 5.51 17.02 10.74
CA GLU A 2 4.84 16.61 9.51
C GLU A 2 5.79 16.91 8.34
N ALA A 3 6.22 15.86 7.65
CA ALA A 3 7.13 15.97 6.52
C ALA A 3 6.77 14.91 5.47
N ARG A 4 7.08 15.18 4.21
CA ARG A 4 6.81 14.28 3.09
C ARG A 4 7.91 14.38 2.05
N PRO A 5 8.18 13.28 1.29
CA PRO A 5 9.10 13.33 0.17
C PRO A 5 8.58 14.24 -0.96
N SER A 6 9.46 14.65 -1.87
CA SER A 6 9.17 15.60 -2.96
C SER A 6 8.46 14.96 -4.16
N PHE A 7 7.44 14.12 -3.92
CA PHE A 7 6.51 13.60 -4.92
C PHE A 7 5.09 13.57 -4.33
N THR A 8 4.07 13.46 -5.18
CA THR A 8 2.69 13.39 -4.70
C THR A 8 2.28 11.94 -4.40
N PHE A 9 1.36 11.79 -3.44
CA PHE A 9 0.81 10.49 -3.07
C PHE A 9 0.17 9.77 -4.27
N GLU A 10 -0.57 10.50 -5.08
CA GLU A 10 -1.25 9.97 -6.27
C GLU A 10 -0.26 9.38 -7.28
N LYS A 11 0.88 10.05 -7.52
CA LYS A 11 1.92 9.53 -8.43
C LYS A 11 2.55 8.23 -7.91
N ALA A 12 2.70 8.10 -6.59
CA ALA A 12 3.23 6.87 -6.01
C ALA A 12 2.23 5.72 -6.15
N VAL A 13 0.97 5.97 -5.82
CA VAL A 13 -0.11 4.99 -5.95
C VAL A 13 -0.31 4.57 -7.41
N ASP A 14 -0.29 5.52 -8.35
CA ASP A 14 -0.38 5.24 -9.79
C ASP A 14 0.77 4.31 -10.26
N THR A 15 2.00 4.60 -9.83
CA THR A 15 3.15 3.72 -10.15
C THR A 15 2.98 2.33 -9.53
N TYR A 16 2.50 2.27 -8.28
CA TYR A 16 2.25 1.01 -7.59
C TYR A 16 1.21 0.17 -8.33
N ASN A 17 0.07 0.74 -8.68
CA ASN A 17 -1.02 0.04 -9.32
C ASN A 17 -0.61 -0.55 -10.68
N HIS A 18 0.10 0.23 -11.52
CA HIS A 18 0.59 -0.26 -12.80
C HIS A 18 1.56 -1.45 -12.64
N LEU A 19 2.50 -1.33 -11.72
CA LEU A 19 3.50 -2.38 -11.53
C LEU A 19 2.93 -3.60 -10.80
N LEU A 20 1.98 -3.41 -9.87
CA LEU A 20 1.29 -4.52 -9.19
C LEU A 20 0.46 -5.32 -10.19
N SER A 21 -0.43 -4.65 -10.93
CA SER A 21 -1.31 -5.33 -11.90
C SER A 21 -0.52 -6.07 -12.98
N ALA A 22 0.57 -5.48 -13.47
CA ALA A 22 1.46 -6.16 -14.41
C ALA A 22 2.15 -7.39 -13.80
N ALA A 23 2.49 -7.35 -12.51
CA ALA A 23 3.09 -8.49 -11.80
C ALA A 23 2.06 -9.60 -11.53
N GLU A 24 0.84 -9.25 -11.16
CA GLU A 24 -0.25 -10.20 -10.95
C GLU A 24 -0.61 -10.93 -12.25
N ALA A 25 -0.69 -10.20 -13.36
CA ALA A 25 -0.98 -10.75 -14.69
C ALA A 25 0.11 -11.69 -15.23
N ALA A 26 1.30 -11.71 -14.65
CA ALA A 26 2.35 -12.65 -15.04
C ALA A 26 1.95 -14.13 -14.83
N THR A 27 0.93 -14.40 -14.03
CA THR A 27 0.38 -15.74 -13.79
C THR A 27 -0.82 -16.08 -14.67
N TRP A 28 -1.32 -15.12 -15.45
CA TRP A 28 -2.51 -15.28 -16.29
C TRP A 28 -2.15 -15.86 -17.65
N THR A 29 -3.06 -16.63 -18.21
CA THR A 29 -2.98 -17.09 -19.61
C THR A 29 -3.26 -15.95 -20.57
N LEU A 30 -2.81 -16.06 -21.81
CA LEU A 30 -3.13 -15.08 -22.85
C LEU A 30 -4.66 -14.94 -23.06
N SER A 31 -5.41 -16.02 -22.95
CA SER A 31 -6.88 -15.99 -23.06
C SER A 31 -7.51 -15.15 -21.96
N GLU A 32 -7.06 -15.32 -20.71
CA GLU A 32 -7.54 -14.52 -19.58
C GLU A 32 -7.23 -13.03 -19.78
N ILE A 33 -6.04 -12.69 -20.26
CA ILE A 33 -5.66 -11.31 -20.56
C ILE A 33 -6.55 -10.71 -21.67
N GLU A 34 -6.82 -11.48 -22.75
CA GLU A 34 -7.66 -11.06 -23.86
C GLU A 34 -9.13 -10.90 -23.45
N GLU A 35 -9.68 -11.83 -22.67
CA GLU A 35 -11.03 -11.76 -22.13
C GLU A 35 -11.20 -10.52 -21.24
N HIS A 36 -10.25 -10.27 -20.39
CA HIS A 36 -10.24 -9.11 -19.52
C HIS A 36 -10.08 -7.79 -20.30
N ALA A 37 -9.23 -7.77 -21.31
CA ALA A 37 -9.07 -6.59 -22.19
C ALA A 37 -10.32 -6.31 -23.03
N ALA A 38 -11.08 -7.34 -23.36
CA ALA A 38 -12.35 -7.21 -24.10
C ALA A 38 -13.52 -6.81 -23.20
N SER A 39 -13.44 -7.04 -21.88
CA SER A 39 -14.46 -6.60 -20.95
C SER A 39 -14.46 -5.07 -20.90
N LYS A 40 -15.59 -4.48 -21.32
CA LYS A 40 -15.81 -3.01 -21.24
C LYS A 40 -16.17 -2.55 -19.82
N GLU A 41 -16.06 -3.41 -18.84
CA GLU A 41 -16.24 -3.01 -17.45
C GLU A 41 -15.07 -2.11 -17.08
N GLU A 42 -15.35 -0.83 -16.92
CA GLU A 42 -14.41 0.08 -16.33
C GLU A 42 -13.98 -0.51 -14.98
N PRO A 43 -12.66 -0.62 -14.73
CA PRO A 43 -12.20 -1.15 -13.46
C PRO A 43 -12.72 -0.25 -12.36
N GLN A 44 -13.64 -0.77 -11.56
CA GLN A 44 -14.03 -0.10 -10.32
C GLN A 44 -12.87 -0.20 -9.35
N GLY A 45 -12.05 0.83 -9.33
CA GLY A 45 -10.84 0.90 -8.56
C GLY A 45 -9.59 1.00 -9.44
N GLU A 46 -8.55 1.57 -8.86
CA GLU A 46 -7.28 1.87 -9.54
C GLU A 46 -6.46 0.62 -9.91
N LEU A 47 -6.86 -0.58 -9.47
CA LEU A 47 -6.29 -1.87 -9.88
C LEU A 47 -7.08 -2.39 -11.08
N GLY A 48 -6.76 -1.89 -12.25
CA GLY A 48 -7.47 -2.23 -13.47
C GLY A 48 -6.70 -3.20 -14.35
N ILE A 49 -7.45 -4.03 -15.03
CA ILE A 49 -7.00 -4.95 -16.07
C ILE A 49 -6.23 -4.24 -17.19
N ALA A 50 -6.53 -2.96 -17.43
CA ALA A 50 -5.78 -2.12 -18.38
C ALA A 50 -4.26 -2.09 -18.10
N TYR A 51 -3.86 -2.32 -16.84
CA TYR A 51 -2.44 -2.34 -16.46
C TYR A 51 -1.82 -3.73 -16.50
N ALA A 52 -2.63 -4.76 -16.62
CA ALA A 52 -2.18 -6.17 -16.65
C ALA A 52 -1.38 -6.49 -17.92
N SER A 53 -1.69 -5.83 -19.05
CA SER A 53 -1.08 -6.09 -20.36
C SER A 53 -0.11 -4.98 -20.81
N LEU A 54 0.73 -4.47 -19.93
CA LEU A 54 1.75 -3.48 -20.27
C LEU A 54 2.70 -4.02 -21.34
N ARG A 55 2.94 -3.23 -22.39
CA ARG A 55 4.05 -3.51 -23.31
C ARG A 55 5.37 -3.36 -22.56
N HIS A 56 6.38 -4.11 -22.99
CA HIS A 56 7.69 -4.06 -22.34
C HIS A 56 8.25 -2.63 -22.18
N ARG A 57 8.10 -1.77 -23.21
CA ARG A 57 8.52 -0.36 -23.12
C ARG A 57 7.79 0.44 -22.05
N GLU A 58 6.50 0.15 -21.85
CA GLU A 58 5.68 0.81 -20.85
C GLU A 58 6.08 0.35 -19.45
N TRP A 59 6.30 -0.96 -19.29
CA TRP A 59 6.83 -1.52 -18.04
C TRP A 59 8.18 -0.90 -17.67
N LEU A 60 9.11 -0.72 -18.62
CA LEU A 60 10.38 -0.02 -18.39
C LEU A 60 10.16 1.43 -17.92
N SER A 61 9.19 2.15 -18.51
CA SER A 61 8.85 3.50 -18.09
C SER A 61 8.33 3.54 -16.65
N TRP A 62 7.50 2.57 -16.24
CA TRP A 62 7.02 2.47 -14.86
C TRP A 62 8.12 2.08 -13.88
N GLN A 63 9.04 1.22 -14.28
CA GLN A 63 10.24 0.92 -13.48
C GLN A 63 11.12 2.17 -13.28
N GLU A 64 11.28 3.00 -14.29
CA GLU A 64 12.00 4.27 -14.16
C GLU A 64 11.32 5.20 -13.15
N ARG A 65 9.99 5.34 -13.21
CA ARG A 65 9.22 6.12 -12.21
C ARG A 65 9.41 5.58 -10.78
N ARG A 66 9.41 4.26 -10.61
CA ARG A 66 9.76 3.62 -9.33
C ARG A 66 11.13 4.07 -8.83
N MET A 67 12.14 4.04 -9.70
CA MET A 67 13.50 4.44 -9.33
C MET A 67 13.58 5.92 -8.96
N GLN A 68 12.86 6.79 -9.67
CA GLN A 68 12.76 8.21 -9.34
C GLN A 68 12.12 8.42 -7.95
N GLN A 69 11.02 7.73 -7.65
CA GLN A 69 10.38 7.78 -6.32
C GLN A 69 11.32 7.30 -5.23
N ARG A 70 12.03 6.20 -5.47
CA ARG A 70 13.02 5.68 -4.52
C ARG A 70 14.15 6.67 -4.26
N ASN A 71 14.63 7.40 -5.28
CA ASN A 71 15.60 8.48 -5.10
C ASN A 71 15.04 9.62 -4.23
N LYS A 72 13.76 9.98 -4.40
CA LYS A 72 13.09 10.98 -3.55
C LYS A 72 12.94 10.52 -2.10
N TRP A 73 12.69 9.24 -1.87
CA TRP A 73 12.73 8.65 -0.54
C TRP A 73 14.14 8.70 0.07
N ARG A 74 15.18 8.42 -0.70
CA ARG A 74 16.56 8.54 -0.24
C ARG A 74 16.88 9.97 0.21
N GLU A 75 16.51 10.97 -0.61
CA GLU A 75 16.67 12.39 -0.25
C GLU A 75 15.92 12.73 1.05
N PHE A 76 14.70 12.23 1.22
CA PHE A 76 13.90 12.42 2.44
C PHE A 76 14.60 11.83 3.67
N PHE A 77 15.12 10.63 3.57
CA PHE A 77 15.81 9.94 4.67
C PHE A 77 17.21 10.47 4.97
N GLU A 78 17.73 11.45 4.24
CA GLU A 78 18.91 12.23 4.66
C GLU A 78 18.62 13.10 5.90
N SER A 79 17.34 13.41 6.15
CA SER A 79 16.91 14.25 7.27
C SER A 79 16.07 13.52 8.33
N PHE A 80 15.61 12.30 8.05
CA PHE A 80 14.74 11.53 8.93
C PHE A 80 15.16 10.05 8.94
N ASP A 81 15.17 9.43 10.12
CA ASP A 81 15.49 8.00 10.26
C ASP A 81 14.33 7.11 9.78
N VAL A 82 13.10 7.53 10.05
CA VAL A 82 11.86 6.81 9.69
C VAL A 82 10.73 7.78 9.39
N VAL A 83 9.69 7.27 8.72
CA VAL A 83 8.41 7.95 8.57
C VAL A 83 7.29 7.09 9.15
N LEU A 84 6.35 7.72 9.84
CA LEU A 84 5.15 7.07 10.38
C LEU A 84 3.97 7.33 9.43
N LEU A 85 3.27 6.28 9.07
CA LEU A 85 2.18 6.29 8.11
C LEU A 85 0.99 5.47 8.62
N PRO A 86 -0.23 5.76 8.19
CA PRO A 86 -1.33 4.81 8.36
C PRO A 86 -1.03 3.47 7.70
N VAL A 87 -1.61 2.39 8.23
CA VAL A 87 -1.53 1.06 7.62
C VAL A 87 -2.57 0.94 6.50
N THR A 88 -3.81 1.32 6.83
CA THR A 88 -4.99 1.28 5.95
C THR A 88 -5.82 2.55 6.12
N LEU A 89 -6.89 2.67 5.37
CA LEU A 89 -7.79 3.83 5.45
C LEU A 89 -8.75 3.79 6.65
N THR A 90 -9.00 2.59 7.17
CA THR A 90 -9.98 2.35 8.25
C THR A 90 -9.43 1.35 9.25
N GLU A 91 -10.09 1.22 10.40
CA GLU A 91 -9.91 0.06 11.27
C GLU A 91 -10.39 -1.24 10.59
N ALA A 92 -10.30 -2.37 11.30
CA ALA A 92 -10.73 -3.67 10.78
C ALA A 92 -12.19 -3.63 10.30
N ILE A 93 -12.40 -3.97 9.04
CA ILE A 93 -13.70 -4.00 8.38
C ILE A 93 -14.40 -5.36 8.57
N ARG A 94 -15.71 -5.41 8.33
CA ARG A 94 -16.43 -6.68 8.26
C ARG A 94 -15.99 -7.49 7.06
N HIS A 95 -16.00 -8.83 7.21
CA HIS A 95 -15.73 -9.73 6.10
C HIS A 95 -16.77 -9.52 4.98
N ASP A 96 -16.28 -9.38 3.77
CA ASP A 96 -17.08 -9.30 2.55
C ASP A 96 -16.54 -10.34 1.56
N HIS A 97 -17.36 -11.35 1.27
CA HIS A 97 -17.05 -12.44 0.35
C HIS A 97 -17.79 -12.29 -0.99
N SER A 98 -18.41 -11.14 -1.25
CA SER A 98 -19.08 -10.87 -2.51
C SER A 98 -18.12 -10.93 -3.68
N SER A 99 -18.63 -11.35 -4.84
CA SER A 99 -17.89 -11.43 -6.10
C SER A 99 -18.52 -10.48 -7.12
N PRO A 100 -17.74 -9.82 -7.97
CA PRO A 100 -16.27 -9.86 -8.04
C PRO A 100 -15.59 -9.07 -6.92
N PHE A 101 -14.34 -9.40 -6.62
CA PHE A 101 -13.52 -8.69 -5.63
C PHE A 101 -13.44 -7.19 -5.90
N THR A 102 -13.33 -6.80 -7.16
CA THR A 102 -13.25 -5.40 -7.60
C THR A 102 -14.54 -4.60 -7.37
N GLY A 103 -15.67 -5.26 -7.18
CA GLY A 103 -16.95 -4.63 -6.85
C GLY A 103 -17.14 -4.32 -5.36
N ARG A 104 -16.23 -4.80 -4.48
CA ARG A 104 -16.33 -4.56 -3.04
C ARG A 104 -15.99 -3.13 -2.68
N THR A 105 -16.64 -2.64 -1.63
CA THR A 105 -16.42 -1.28 -1.14
C THR A 105 -16.12 -1.25 0.35
N VAL A 106 -15.45 -0.20 0.80
CA VAL A 106 -15.24 0.13 2.21
C VAL A 106 -15.83 1.50 2.52
N GLN A 107 -16.33 1.65 3.74
CA GLN A 107 -16.77 2.95 4.23
C GLN A 107 -15.56 3.68 4.82
N VAL A 108 -15.25 4.86 4.29
CA VAL A 108 -14.19 5.75 4.80
C VAL A 108 -14.87 7.08 5.11
N ASP A 109 -14.95 7.43 6.37
CA ASP A 109 -15.77 8.53 6.85
C ASP A 109 -17.21 8.41 6.33
N GLU A 110 -17.72 9.41 5.62
CA GLU A 110 -19.07 9.42 5.06
C GLU A 110 -19.12 8.91 3.59
N GLN A 111 -18.00 8.40 3.04
CA GLN A 111 -17.91 8.03 1.64
C GLN A 111 -17.66 6.52 1.46
N LYS A 112 -18.38 5.93 0.51
CA LYS A 112 -18.04 4.60 0.00
C LYS A 112 -16.86 4.72 -0.97
N ARG A 113 -15.83 3.90 -0.74
CA ARG A 113 -14.63 3.85 -1.58
C ARG A 113 -14.38 2.42 -2.07
N PRO A 114 -13.68 2.24 -3.19
CA PRO A 114 -13.25 0.91 -3.62
C PRO A 114 -12.48 0.18 -2.51
N TYR A 115 -12.72 -1.11 -2.36
CA TYR A 115 -12.00 -1.95 -1.39
C TYR A 115 -10.48 -1.90 -1.60
N THR A 116 -10.04 -1.81 -2.85
CA THR A 116 -8.64 -1.73 -3.25
C THR A 116 -7.92 -0.48 -2.74
N ASP A 117 -8.67 0.57 -2.36
CA ASP A 117 -8.09 1.76 -1.74
C ASP A 117 -7.34 1.47 -0.43
N GLN A 118 -7.64 0.34 0.22
CA GLN A 118 -6.89 -0.14 1.39
C GLN A 118 -5.40 -0.37 1.10
N LEU A 119 -5.03 -0.58 -0.16
CA LEU A 119 -3.64 -0.81 -0.59
C LEU A 119 -2.84 0.48 -0.79
N LYS A 120 -3.46 1.65 -0.74
CA LYS A 120 -2.80 2.92 -1.07
C LYS A 120 -1.61 3.24 -0.17
N TRP A 121 -1.75 3.02 1.13
CA TRP A 121 -0.67 3.30 2.08
C TRP A 121 0.48 2.30 1.97
N VAL A 122 0.20 1.02 1.83
CA VAL A 122 1.24 0.01 1.62
C VAL A 122 1.90 0.18 0.25
N GLY A 123 1.13 0.62 -0.77
CA GLY A 123 1.64 0.92 -2.10
C GLY A 123 2.67 2.05 -2.10
N LEU A 124 2.47 3.07 -1.26
CA LEU A 124 3.38 4.22 -1.14
C LEU A 124 4.82 3.81 -0.81
N THR A 125 4.99 2.87 0.10
CA THR A 125 6.29 2.38 0.56
C THR A 125 6.77 1.16 -0.24
N GLY A 126 5.85 0.22 -0.50
CA GLY A 126 6.13 -1.04 -1.18
C GLY A 126 6.62 -0.86 -2.61
N VAL A 127 6.07 0.11 -3.36
CA VAL A 127 6.53 0.40 -4.72
C VAL A 127 8.00 0.80 -4.78
N SER A 128 8.52 1.43 -3.74
CA SER A 128 9.92 1.87 -3.64
C SER A 128 10.81 0.87 -2.89
N TRP A 129 10.28 -0.33 -2.56
CA TRP A 129 10.98 -1.38 -1.82
C TRP A 129 11.51 -0.93 -0.45
N LEU A 130 10.80 -0.05 0.20
CA LEU A 130 11.17 0.38 1.55
C LEU A 130 10.82 -0.69 2.58
N PRO A 131 11.70 -0.95 3.55
CA PRO A 131 11.34 -1.77 4.70
C PRO A 131 10.25 -1.09 5.51
N SER A 132 9.30 -1.88 5.99
CA SER A 132 8.21 -1.39 6.83
C SER A 132 7.91 -2.34 7.97
N THR A 133 7.74 -1.78 9.17
CA THR A 133 7.32 -2.49 10.38
C THR A 133 5.98 -1.91 10.83
N VAL A 134 5.02 -2.75 11.18
CA VAL A 134 3.75 -2.31 11.77
C VAL A 134 3.73 -2.65 13.24
N VAL A 135 3.38 -1.68 14.06
CA VAL A 135 3.19 -1.88 15.51
C VAL A 135 1.79 -1.44 15.94
N PRO A 136 1.17 -2.13 16.92
CA PRO A 136 -0.09 -1.69 17.48
C PRO A 136 0.13 -0.39 18.28
N VAL A 137 -0.77 0.57 18.13
CA VAL A 137 -0.72 1.87 18.80
C VAL A 137 -1.93 2.16 19.68
N GLY A 138 -2.94 1.28 19.65
CA GLY A 138 -4.14 1.43 20.46
C GLY A 138 -5.32 0.67 19.88
N GLN A 139 -6.53 1.08 20.27
CA GLN A 139 -7.78 0.49 19.83
C GLN A 139 -8.80 1.60 19.54
N ILE A 140 -9.65 1.37 18.55
CA ILE A 140 -10.85 2.16 18.24
C ILE A 140 -12.02 1.17 18.21
N ASP A 141 -13.04 1.43 19.04
CA ASP A 141 -14.22 0.54 19.17
C ASP A 141 -13.85 -0.93 19.40
N SER A 142 -12.89 -1.17 20.29
CA SER A 142 -12.32 -2.50 20.62
C SER A 142 -11.58 -3.20 19.47
N LYS A 143 -11.34 -2.53 18.37
CA LYS A 143 -10.54 -3.04 17.25
C LYS A 143 -9.12 -2.51 17.32
N PRO A 144 -8.09 -3.35 17.15
CA PRO A 144 -6.71 -2.90 17.18
C PRO A 144 -6.41 -1.97 16.00
N VAL A 145 -5.62 -0.94 16.28
CA VAL A 145 -5.11 0.00 15.27
C VAL A 145 -3.59 -0.03 15.31
N GLY A 146 -2.97 -0.05 14.15
CA GLY A 146 -1.53 -0.03 13.97
C GLY A 146 -1.04 1.22 13.25
N VAL A 147 0.26 1.47 13.40
CA VAL A 147 1.00 2.45 12.60
C VAL A 147 2.08 1.72 11.79
N GLN A 148 2.25 2.13 10.55
CA GLN A 148 3.34 1.67 9.69
C GLN A 148 4.56 2.59 9.89
N ILE A 149 5.69 1.98 10.13
CA ILE A 149 7.00 2.63 10.27
C ILE A 149 7.80 2.24 9.03
N ALA A 150 8.04 3.16 8.12
CA ALA A 150 8.89 2.92 6.97
C ALA A 150 10.25 3.58 7.14
N GLY A 151 11.29 2.95 6.64
CA GLY A 151 12.68 3.38 6.75
C GLY A 151 13.42 3.37 5.41
N PRO A 152 14.70 3.77 5.41
CA PRO A 152 15.53 3.76 4.21
C PRO A 152 15.64 2.36 3.59
N PHE A 153 15.85 2.32 2.28
CA PHE A 153 16.01 1.06 1.55
C PHE A 153 17.15 0.19 2.12
N LEU A 154 16.85 -1.08 2.38
CA LEU A 154 17.71 -2.09 3.00
C LEU A 154 18.05 -1.84 4.49
N GLU A 155 17.38 -0.89 5.14
CA GLU A 155 17.56 -0.62 6.56
C GLU A 155 16.44 -1.21 7.42
N ASP A 156 16.12 -2.48 7.26
CA ASP A 156 15.07 -3.19 8.01
C ASP A 156 15.27 -3.07 9.52
N ARG A 157 16.52 -3.09 9.98
CA ARG A 157 16.86 -2.96 11.40
C ARG A 157 16.46 -1.62 12.00
N THR A 158 16.49 -0.55 11.21
CA THR A 158 16.07 0.79 11.62
C THR A 158 14.58 0.82 11.90
N THR A 159 13.75 0.24 11.02
CA THR A 159 12.30 0.16 11.25
C THR A 159 11.93 -0.73 12.44
N LEU A 160 12.66 -1.85 12.66
CA LEU A 160 12.48 -2.73 13.81
C LEU A 160 12.87 -2.03 15.13
N ALA A 161 13.96 -1.27 15.14
CA ALA A 161 14.38 -0.50 16.31
C ALA A 161 13.36 0.59 16.68
N ALA A 162 12.90 1.35 15.68
CA ALA A 162 11.84 2.34 15.86
C ALA A 162 10.52 1.69 16.35
N GLY A 163 10.18 0.50 15.83
CA GLY A 163 9.03 -0.28 16.27
C GLY A 163 9.12 -0.67 17.75
N ARG A 164 10.27 -1.13 18.21
CA ARG A 164 10.49 -1.43 19.65
C ARG A 164 10.33 -0.19 20.51
N PHE A 165 10.91 0.93 20.10
CA PHE A 165 10.78 2.19 20.82
C PHE A 165 9.32 2.63 20.95
N LEU A 166 8.54 2.57 19.89
CA LEU A 166 7.10 2.88 19.93
C LEU A 166 6.32 1.89 20.79
N GLN A 167 6.64 0.61 20.72
CA GLN A 167 6.01 -0.42 21.54
C GLN A 167 6.25 -0.18 23.04
N GLU A 168 7.46 0.18 23.43
CA GLU A 168 7.80 0.54 24.81
C GLU A 168 7.05 1.78 25.28
N ALA A 169 6.95 2.81 24.41
CA ALA A 169 6.28 4.07 24.73
C ALA A 169 4.75 3.95 24.82
N LEU A 170 4.12 3.07 24.04
CA LEU A 170 2.65 2.97 23.87
C LEU A 170 2.03 1.73 24.54
N GLY A 171 2.82 0.91 25.25
CA GLY A 171 2.34 -0.27 25.97
C GLY A 171 2.23 -1.55 25.13
N GLY A 172 2.57 -1.50 23.86
CA GLY A 172 2.76 -2.66 22.99
C GLY A 172 1.50 -3.48 22.67
N PHE A 173 1.73 -4.72 22.25
CA PHE A 173 0.67 -5.64 21.90
C PHE A 173 -0.17 -6.03 23.13
N GLN A 174 -1.47 -5.90 23.01
CA GLN A 174 -2.44 -6.39 23.97
C GLN A 174 -3.19 -7.58 23.38
N ARG A 175 -3.20 -8.70 24.11
CA ARG A 175 -3.93 -9.90 23.68
C ARG A 175 -5.43 -9.62 23.66
N PRO A 176 -6.15 -9.95 22.56
CA PRO A 176 -7.60 -9.79 22.51
C PRO A 176 -8.30 -10.61 23.60
N HIS A 177 -9.42 -10.10 24.13
CA HIS A 177 -10.24 -10.86 25.07
C HIS A 177 -10.79 -12.11 24.40
N GLY A 178 -10.65 -13.26 25.06
CA GLY A 178 -11.19 -14.54 24.58
C GLY A 178 -10.26 -15.40 23.75
N PHE A 179 -8.98 -15.00 23.62
CA PHE A 179 -7.95 -15.79 22.89
C PHE A 179 -6.76 -16.12 23.78
#